data_11b109e7bb88b9b8d1a4fa883ef066e1
#
_entry.id   11b109e7bb88b9b8d1a4fa883ef066e1
#
_cell.length_a   1.000
_cell.length_b   1.000
_cell.length_c   1.000
_cell.angle_alpha   90.00
_cell.angle_beta   90.00
_cell.angle_gamma   90.00
#
_symmetry.space_group_name_H-M   'P 1'
#
loop_
_entity.id
_entity.type
_entity.pdbx_description
1 polymer ?
#
loop_
_entity_poly.entity_id
_entity_poly.type
_entity_poly.pdbx_seq_one_letter_code
_entity_poly.pdbx_strand_id
1 'polypeptide(L)'
;MGRTGARGDLMGKFIIEESGPLRGKVRISGSKNSVLPIIAATLLTDESCVINDVPRLTDVLCMQNLIEDFGGETIWDQKREQLTIKATHIKKTEASYELCSKMRASFLAAGPVLARMGKVKMSLPGGCAIGSRPVDLHLKGLAALGAEITREHGFVCAGAKRLRGTNIYLDFPSVGATENIMMAAVLAEGQTIIQNCAVEPEIVDLANFLSAMGAKIRGSGTDTIRITGVSRLHGAQHAVIPDRIEAGTFMLAAACTNGELTIQNIVPDHLRPAIAKLREANVFVEEREDEIFIDANARRRPIDIKTLPYPGFPTDMQAQFISMMATISGTNVVTETIFENRFMHIPEFKRMGAEIKIDSRSAIIDGVKKLTGTQVKATDLRAGAALMIAALSADGVTEINDIYHIDRGYCGFDEKLRRVGAKIVRVEE
;
A
#
# COMPACT_ATOMS: atom_id res chain seq x y z
N MET A 1 -17.12 -16.96 25.81
CA MET A 1 -17.68 -17.85 24.78
C MET A 1 -18.26 -16.96 23.69
N GLY A 2 -17.72 -17.00 22.48
CA GLY A 2 -18.12 -16.24 21.31
C GLY A 2 -17.03 -16.40 20.24
N ARG A 3 -16.94 -17.60 19.65
CA ARG A 3 -16.12 -17.84 18.46
C ARG A 3 -16.74 -17.03 17.31
N THR A 4 -16.16 -15.89 16.98
CA THR A 4 -16.35 -15.28 15.65
C THR A 4 -15.59 -16.16 14.67
N GLY A 5 -16.31 -17.10 14.05
CA GLY A 5 -15.81 -17.91 12.95
C GLY A 5 -15.29 -16.99 11.86
N ALA A 6 -14.21 -17.39 11.21
CA ALA A 6 -13.75 -16.84 9.95
C ALA A 6 -14.97 -16.80 9.01
N ARG A 7 -15.47 -15.59 8.70
CA ARG A 7 -16.36 -15.39 7.56
C ARG A 7 -15.52 -15.78 6.35
N GLY A 8 -15.90 -16.87 5.71
CA GLY A 8 -15.42 -17.22 4.37
C GLY A 8 -15.58 -15.97 3.49
N ASP A 9 -14.72 -15.83 2.49
CA ASP A 9 -14.75 -14.74 1.53
C ASP A 9 -16.19 -14.50 1.07
N LEU A 10 -16.88 -13.53 1.69
CA LEU A 10 -18.19 -13.09 1.25
C LEU A 10 -17.97 -12.50 -0.13
N MET A 11 -18.50 -13.17 -1.14
CA MET A 11 -18.50 -12.71 -2.53
C MET A 11 -19.46 -11.52 -2.64
N GLY A 12 -19.00 -10.37 -2.14
CA GLY A 12 -19.74 -9.12 -2.25
C GLY A 12 -19.47 -8.41 -3.58
N LYS A 13 -20.38 -7.52 -3.97
CA LYS A 13 -20.24 -6.68 -5.15
C LYS A 13 -20.66 -5.25 -4.88
N PHE A 14 -20.15 -4.32 -5.69
CA PHE A 14 -20.67 -2.96 -5.76
C PHE A 14 -21.56 -2.80 -6.98
N ILE A 15 -22.68 -2.13 -6.78
CA ILE A 15 -23.55 -1.62 -7.85
C ILE A 15 -23.38 -0.10 -7.84
N ILE A 16 -22.90 0.44 -8.96
CA ILE A 16 -22.57 1.86 -9.11
C ILE A 16 -23.35 2.43 -10.27
N GLU A 17 -24.13 3.48 -9.99
CA GLU A 17 -24.82 4.26 -11.01
C GLU A 17 -24.02 5.51 -11.36
N GLU A 18 -24.24 6.05 -12.55
CA GLU A 18 -23.69 7.35 -12.91
C GLU A 18 -24.01 8.37 -11.83
N SER A 19 -22.95 9.00 -11.35
CA SER A 19 -23.02 10.05 -10.33
C SER A 19 -22.80 11.41 -10.98
N GLY A 20 -23.44 12.44 -10.45
CA GLY A 20 -23.08 13.80 -10.79
C GLY A 20 -21.70 14.20 -10.27
N PRO A 21 -21.31 15.46 -10.43
CA PRO A 21 -20.07 15.96 -9.86
C PRO A 21 -19.98 15.67 -8.36
N LEU A 22 -18.93 14.99 -7.93
CA LEU A 22 -18.69 14.76 -6.50
C LEU A 22 -18.35 16.08 -5.81
N ARG A 23 -18.95 16.33 -4.63
CA ARG A 23 -18.73 17.56 -3.88
C ARG A 23 -18.65 17.30 -2.38
N GLY A 24 -17.77 18.04 -1.70
CA GLY A 24 -17.66 17.97 -0.25
C GLY A 24 -16.25 17.74 0.27
N LYS A 25 -16.16 17.17 1.47
CA LYS A 25 -14.90 16.92 2.16
C LYS A 25 -14.72 15.44 2.44
N VAL A 26 -13.48 14.95 2.26
CA VAL A 26 -13.09 13.57 2.55
C VAL A 26 -11.87 13.59 3.45
N ARG A 27 -11.94 12.92 4.61
CA ARG A 27 -10.79 12.67 5.47
C ARG A 27 -10.12 11.37 5.06
N ILE A 28 -8.81 11.42 4.83
CA ILE A 28 -7.99 10.27 4.45
C ILE A 28 -7.62 9.46 5.69
N SER A 29 -7.62 8.15 5.54
CA SER A 29 -7.21 7.17 6.56
C SER A 29 -5.69 7.06 6.66
N GLY A 30 -5.20 6.41 7.71
CA GLY A 30 -3.80 6.04 7.82
C GLY A 30 -3.34 5.14 6.68
N SER A 31 -2.06 5.26 6.32
CA SER A 31 -1.47 4.55 5.17
C SER A 31 -1.38 3.04 5.43
N LYS A 32 -1.98 2.27 4.52
CA LYS A 32 -1.80 0.82 4.49
C LYS A 32 -0.34 0.41 4.42
N ASN A 33 0.41 1.03 3.51
CA ASN A 33 1.79 0.65 3.24
C ASN A 33 2.74 1.06 4.37
N SER A 34 2.33 1.99 5.23
CA SER A 34 3.07 2.40 6.43
C SER A 34 2.72 1.57 7.66
N VAL A 35 1.43 1.29 7.88
CA VAL A 35 0.98 0.59 9.09
C VAL A 35 1.49 -0.86 9.15
N LEU A 36 1.60 -1.56 8.02
CA LEU A 36 2.00 -2.97 8.00
C LEU A 36 3.45 -3.18 8.49
N PRO A 37 4.47 -2.46 7.99
CA PRO A 37 5.82 -2.57 8.53
C PRO A 37 5.92 -2.07 9.98
N ILE A 38 5.14 -1.05 10.40
CA ILE A 38 5.10 -0.57 11.78
C ILE A 38 4.56 -1.66 12.72
N ILE A 39 3.48 -2.36 12.34
CA ILE A 39 2.97 -3.51 13.10
C ILE A 39 4.04 -4.61 13.19
N ALA A 40 4.72 -4.95 12.10
CA ALA A 40 5.80 -5.93 12.13
C ALA A 40 6.96 -5.51 13.05
N ALA A 41 7.32 -4.22 13.07
CA ALA A 41 8.39 -3.69 13.90
C ALA A 41 8.12 -3.81 15.42
N THR A 42 6.85 -3.93 15.84
CA THR A 42 6.52 -4.16 17.27
C THR A 42 7.08 -5.47 17.81
N LEU A 43 7.38 -6.44 16.94
CA LEU A 43 8.05 -7.69 17.31
C LEU A 43 9.48 -7.48 17.83
N LEU A 44 10.09 -6.30 17.62
CA LEU A 44 11.45 -5.99 18.05
C LEU A 44 11.58 -5.70 19.55
N THR A 45 10.47 -5.50 20.28
CA THR A 45 10.45 -5.21 21.71
C THR A 45 9.52 -6.16 22.48
N ASP A 46 9.76 -6.32 23.77
CA ASP A 46 8.89 -7.01 24.72
C ASP A 46 7.91 -6.04 25.42
N GLU A 47 8.06 -4.74 25.17
CA GLU A 47 7.20 -3.71 25.74
C GLU A 47 5.98 -3.41 24.84
N SER A 48 5.00 -2.72 25.38
CA SER A 48 3.77 -2.38 24.66
C SER A 48 4.01 -1.23 23.69
N CYS A 49 3.54 -1.39 22.44
CA CYS A 49 3.49 -0.33 21.44
C CYS A 49 2.04 0.08 21.18
N VAL A 50 1.80 1.38 21.00
CA VAL A 50 0.47 1.94 20.70
C VAL A 50 0.54 2.62 19.35
N ILE A 51 -0.23 2.13 18.40
CA ILE A 51 -0.28 2.66 17.02
C ILE A 51 -1.63 3.35 16.84
N ASN A 52 -1.64 4.63 16.47
CA ASN A 52 -2.83 5.44 16.19
C ASN A 52 -3.05 5.59 14.67
N ASP A 53 -4.24 6.01 14.29
CA ASP A 53 -4.68 6.18 12.89
C ASP A 53 -4.57 4.88 12.07
N VAL A 54 -4.82 3.74 12.72
CA VAL A 54 -4.78 2.41 12.10
C VAL A 54 -6.03 2.18 11.26
N PRO A 55 -5.91 2.09 9.92
CA PRO A 55 -7.05 1.91 9.04
C PRO A 55 -7.68 0.52 9.18
N ARG A 56 -9.02 0.44 9.07
CA ARG A 56 -9.75 -0.84 9.13
C ARG A 56 -9.64 -1.57 7.79
N LEU A 57 -8.57 -2.31 7.61
CA LEU A 57 -8.26 -3.05 6.39
C LEU A 57 -8.11 -4.54 6.68
N THR A 58 -8.48 -5.37 5.72
CA THR A 58 -8.27 -6.83 5.81
C THR A 58 -6.79 -7.16 5.97
N ASP A 59 -5.88 -6.43 5.31
CA ASP A 59 -4.45 -6.65 5.43
C ASP A 59 -3.92 -6.30 6.84
N VAL A 60 -4.51 -5.32 7.54
CA VAL A 60 -4.17 -5.02 8.95
C VAL A 60 -4.61 -6.17 9.87
N LEU A 61 -5.82 -6.71 9.66
CA LEU A 61 -6.27 -7.92 10.39
C LEU A 61 -5.36 -9.12 10.13
N CYS A 62 -4.93 -9.33 8.89
CA CYS A 62 -3.99 -10.41 8.56
C CYS A 62 -2.64 -10.23 9.28
N MET A 63 -2.12 -8.99 9.36
CA MET A 63 -0.88 -8.71 10.07
C MET A 63 -1.05 -8.88 11.59
N GLN A 64 -2.17 -8.43 12.15
CA GLN A 64 -2.53 -8.66 13.55
C GLN A 64 -2.53 -10.16 13.88
N ASN A 65 -3.22 -10.97 13.09
CA ASN A 65 -3.26 -12.42 13.25
C ASN A 65 -1.85 -13.05 13.16
N LEU A 66 -0.98 -12.51 12.31
CA LEU A 66 0.42 -12.96 12.22
C LEU A 66 1.21 -12.64 13.50
N ILE A 67 1.02 -11.45 14.08
CA ILE A 67 1.64 -11.09 15.37
C ILE A 67 1.17 -12.05 16.48
N GLU A 68 -0.13 -12.35 16.53
CA GLU A 68 -0.70 -13.29 17.49
C GLU A 68 -0.21 -14.72 17.27
N ASP A 69 -0.01 -15.12 16.01
CA ASP A 69 0.59 -16.41 15.63
C ASP A 69 2.02 -16.56 16.14
N PHE A 70 2.81 -15.49 16.16
CA PHE A 70 4.12 -15.46 16.80
C PHE A 70 4.04 -15.42 18.35
N GLY A 71 2.87 -15.19 18.92
CA GLY A 71 2.63 -15.16 20.37
C GLY A 71 2.51 -13.76 20.97
N GLY A 72 2.38 -12.73 20.14
CA GLY A 72 2.04 -11.38 20.59
C GLY A 72 0.58 -11.28 21.05
N GLU A 73 0.30 -10.27 21.85
CA GLU A 73 -1.04 -9.90 22.30
C GLU A 73 -1.44 -8.61 21.61
N THR A 74 -2.67 -8.55 21.06
CA THR A 74 -3.15 -7.37 20.35
C THR A 74 -4.52 -6.92 20.84
N ILE A 75 -4.73 -5.61 20.93
CA ILE A 75 -6.02 -5.00 21.25
C ILE A 75 -6.28 -3.89 20.23
N TRP A 76 -7.28 -4.08 19.39
CA TRP A 76 -7.66 -3.10 18.37
C TRP A 76 -8.97 -2.39 18.73
N ASP A 77 -8.87 -1.14 19.18
CA ASP A 77 -10.01 -0.23 19.29
C ASP A 77 -10.30 0.40 17.93
N GLN A 78 -11.16 -0.26 17.16
CA GLN A 78 -11.52 0.20 15.81
C GLN A 78 -12.27 1.54 15.79
N LYS A 79 -12.90 1.96 16.90
CA LYS A 79 -13.59 3.26 16.97
C LYS A 79 -12.61 4.41 17.11
N ARG A 80 -11.52 4.17 17.83
CA ARG A 80 -10.43 5.14 18.02
C ARG A 80 -9.33 4.98 16.98
N GLU A 81 -9.45 4.00 16.07
CA GLU A 81 -8.41 3.65 15.10
C GLU A 81 -7.05 3.40 15.75
N GLN A 82 -7.07 2.77 16.95
CA GLN A 82 -5.89 2.54 17.76
C GLN A 82 -5.64 1.03 17.96
N LEU A 83 -4.42 0.59 17.67
CA LEU A 83 -3.95 -0.77 17.85
C LEU A 83 -2.84 -0.81 18.91
N THR A 84 -3.06 -1.53 19.99
CA THR A 84 -2.05 -1.80 21.02
C THR A 84 -1.50 -3.19 20.81
N ILE A 85 -0.18 -3.33 20.74
CA ILE A 85 0.53 -4.60 20.53
C ILE A 85 1.57 -4.79 21.61
N LYS A 86 1.61 -5.99 22.20
CA LYS A 86 2.61 -6.40 23.17
C LYS A 86 3.16 -7.78 22.81
N ALA A 87 4.43 -7.85 22.44
CA ALA A 87 5.11 -9.09 22.07
C ALA A 87 6.13 -9.52 23.13
N THR A 88 5.68 -9.71 24.39
CA THR A 88 6.56 -10.05 25.52
C THR A 88 7.34 -11.33 25.26
N HIS A 89 6.69 -12.37 24.74
CA HIS A 89 7.29 -13.65 24.45
C HIS A 89 6.94 -14.09 23.02
N ILE A 90 7.94 -14.23 22.17
CA ILE A 90 7.76 -14.87 20.87
C ILE A 90 7.77 -16.39 21.11
N LYS A 91 6.60 -17.03 20.96
CA LYS A 91 6.39 -18.45 21.26
C LYS A 91 6.92 -19.39 20.18
N LYS A 92 6.94 -18.92 18.94
CA LYS A 92 7.48 -19.68 17.79
C LYS A 92 8.15 -18.74 16.80
N THR A 93 9.02 -19.29 15.96
CA THR A 93 9.75 -18.53 14.93
C THR A 93 9.37 -18.96 13.51
N GLU A 94 8.35 -19.81 13.38
CA GLU A 94 7.77 -20.26 12.12
C GLU A 94 6.39 -19.62 11.96
N ALA A 95 6.18 -18.88 10.86
CA ALA A 95 4.88 -18.34 10.51
C ALA A 95 4.04 -19.38 9.79
N SER A 96 2.74 -19.43 10.08
CA SER A 96 1.83 -20.37 9.41
C SER A 96 1.73 -20.06 7.91
N TYR A 97 1.71 -21.12 7.10
CA TYR A 97 1.56 -21.00 5.64
C TYR A 97 0.28 -20.23 5.26
N GLU A 98 -0.81 -20.53 5.95
CA GLU A 98 -2.12 -19.91 5.69
C GLU A 98 -2.10 -18.39 5.83
N LEU A 99 -1.42 -17.84 6.83
CA LEU A 99 -1.29 -16.39 7.02
C LEU A 99 -0.32 -15.76 6.01
N CYS A 100 0.79 -16.45 5.72
CA CYS A 100 1.77 -15.95 4.77
C CYS A 100 1.24 -15.92 3.33
N SER A 101 0.41 -16.88 2.95
CA SER A 101 -0.15 -16.97 1.59
C SER A 101 -1.19 -15.88 1.29
N LYS A 102 -1.91 -15.40 2.30
CA LYS A 102 -2.96 -14.38 2.16
C LYS A 102 -2.41 -12.98 1.89
N MET A 103 -1.23 -12.67 2.41
CA MET A 103 -0.67 -11.32 2.35
C MET A 103 0.85 -11.34 2.18
N ARG A 104 1.32 -10.71 1.09
CA ARG A 104 2.76 -10.63 0.82
C ARG A 104 3.54 -9.90 1.94
N ALA A 105 2.95 -8.85 2.54
CA ALA A 105 3.57 -8.08 3.61
C ALA A 105 3.87 -8.91 4.87
N SER A 106 3.34 -10.14 5.00
CA SER A 106 3.70 -11.07 6.06
C SER A 106 5.22 -11.31 6.15
N PHE A 107 5.92 -11.25 4.99
CA PHE A 107 7.38 -11.43 4.94
C PHE A 107 8.17 -10.33 5.66
N LEU A 108 7.54 -9.18 5.95
CA LEU A 108 8.14 -8.10 6.75
C LEU A 108 8.44 -8.52 8.19
N ALA A 109 7.75 -9.53 8.71
CA ALA A 109 8.04 -10.07 10.03
C ALA A 109 9.38 -10.86 10.10
N ALA A 110 9.97 -11.21 8.95
CA ALA A 110 11.21 -11.98 8.92
C ALA A 110 12.39 -11.25 9.60
N GLY A 111 12.58 -9.96 9.30
CA GLY A 111 13.65 -9.14 9.89
C GLY A 111 13.54 -9.01 11.41
N PRO A 112 12.41 -8.54 11.94
CA PRO A 112 12.19 -8.43 13.38
C PRO A 112 12.35 -9.74 14.14
N VAL A 113 11.73 -10.83 13.67
CA VAL A 113 11.82 -12.13 14.32
C VAL A 113 13.24 -12.67 14.29
N LEU A 114 13.94 -12.58 13.15
CA LEU A 114 15.34 -12.99 13.03
C LEU A 114 16.23 -12.18 13.98
N ALA A 115 16.07 -10.86 14.01
CA ALA A 115 16.89 -9.98 14.86
C ALA A 115 16.73 -10.27 16.35
N ARG A 116 15.50 -10.54 16.79
CA ARG A 116 15.18 -10.78 18.19
C ARG A 116 15.42 -12.21 18.64
N MET A 117 15.15 -13.21 17.76
CA MET A 117 15.15 -14.64 18.11
C MET A 117 16.35 -15.40 17.55
N GLY A 118 17.14 -14.80 16.67
CA GLY A 118 18.25 -15.45 16.00
C GLY A 118 17.86 -16.47 14.92
N LYS A 119 16.57 -16.72 14.72
CA LYS A 119 16.06 -17.60 13.67
C LYS A 119 14.64 -17.23 13.26
N VAL A 120 14.31 -17.49 12.01
CA VAL A 120 12.94 -17.33 11.48
C VAL A 120 12.70 -18.31 10.34
N LYS A 121 11.47 -18.81 10.22
CA LYS A 121 11.02 -19.63 9.10
C LYS A 121 9.73 -19.02 8.55
N MET A 122 9.77 -18.57 7.29
CA MET A 122 8.65 -17.91 6.60
C MET A 122 8.31 -18.69 5.34
N SER A 123 7.02 -18.88 5.09
CA SER A 123 6.61 -19.34 3.76
C SER A 123 6.97 -18.29 2.70
N LEU A 124 7.39 -18.73 1.54
CA LEU A 124 7.50 -17.84 0.39
C LEU A 124 6.10 -17.23 0.14
N PRO A 125 6.00 -15.91 0.03
CA PRO A 125 4.71 -15.27 -0.22
C PRO A 125 4.15 -15.75 -1.55
N GLY A 126 2.84 -15.97 -1.61
CA GLY A 126 2.14 -16.34 -2.84
C GLY A 126 2.42 -15.36 -3.98
N GLY A 127 2.22 -15.79 -5.21
CA GLY A 127 2.37 -14.95 -6.39
C GLY A 127 1.47 -13.72 -6.32
N CYS A 128 1.96 -12.58 -6.78
CA CYS A 128 1.15 -11.39 -6.94
C CYS A 128 0.71 -11.29 -8.40
N ALA A 129 -0.57 -11.01 -8.63
CA ALA A 129 -1.14 -10.92 -9.97
C ALA A 129 -0.42 -9.86 -10.85
N ILE A 130 0.07 -8.78 -10.24
CA ILE A 130 0.69 -7.63 -10.95
C ILE A 130 2.14 -7.88 -11.42
N GLY A 131 2.75 -9.01 -11.07
CA GLY A 131 4.10 -9.36 -11.50
C GLY A 131 4.92 -10.12 -10.49
N SER A 132 6.11 -10.58 -10.90
CA SER A 132 7.04 -11.24 -10.01
C SER A 132 7.58 -10.24 -8.98
N ARG A 133 7.56 -10.66 -7.73
CA ARG A 133 8.06 -9.87 -6.60
C ARG A 133 8.94 -10.77 -5.75
N PRO A 134 10.12 -11.16 -6.25
CA PRO A 134 11.00 -12.06 -5.52
C PRO A 134 11.39 -11.42 -4.18
N VAL A 135 11.61 -12.26 -3.17
CA VAL A 135 12.11 -11.82 -1.86
C VAL A 135 13.65 -11.79 -1.82
N ASP A 136 14.29 -11.91 -2.98
CA ASP A 136 15.74 -12.07 -3.07
C ASP A 136 16.52 -10.89 -2.49
N LEU A 137 16.03 -9.64 -2.68
CA LEU A 137 16.65 -8.46 -2.08
C LEU A 137 16.52 -8.45 -0.54
N HIS A 138 15.40 -8.95 0.01
CA HIS A 138 15.27 -9.16 1.44
C HIS A 138 16.32 -10.16 1.93
N LEU A 139 16.42 -11.32 1.27
CA LEU A 139 17.35 -12.39 1.65
C LEU A 139 18.80 -11.95 1.47
N LYS A 140 19.13 -11.24 0.37
CA LYS A 140 20.46 -10.64 0.16
C LYS A 140 20.87 -9.76 1.33
N GLY A 141 19.96 -8.89 1.80
CA GLY A 141 20.22 -7.99 2.91
C GLY A 141 20.37 -8.73 4.25
N LEU A 142 19.50 -9.70 4.55
CA LEU A 142 19.62 -10.51 5.77
C LEU A 142 20.89 -11.38 5.77
N ALA A 143 21.26 -11.96 4.63
CA ALA A 143 22.51 -12.71 4.48
C ALA A 143 23.74 -11.81 4.67
N ALA A 144 23.72 -10.58 4.13
CA ALA A 144 24.79 -9.61 4.34
C ALA A 144 24.97 -9.24 5.82
N LEU A 145 23.87 -9.19 6.60
CA LEU A 145 23.92 -9.03 8.07
C LEU A 145 24.42 -10.28 8.80
N GLY A 146 24.76 -11.37 8.09
CA GLY A 146 25.34 -12.59 8.66
C GLY A 146 24.34 -13.70 8.91
N ALA A 147 23.12 -13.64 8.37
CA ALA A 147 22.19 -14.75 8.45
C ALA A 147 22.53 -15.85 7.43
N GLU A 148 22.49 -17.10 7.88
CA GLU A 148 22.49 -18.28 7.03
C GLU A 148 21.08 -18.50 6.48
N ILE A 149 20.95 -18.54 5.15
CA ILE A 149 19.66 -18.66 4.47
C ILE A 149 19.55 -20.01 3.79
N THR A 150 18.52 -20.77 4.08
CA THR A 150 18.14 -21.97 3.35
C THR A 150 16.72 -21.87 2.79
N ARG A 151 16.46 -22.62 1.72
CA ARG A 151 15.10 -22.69 1.10
C ARG A 151 14.71 -24.16 1.04
N GLU A 152 13.66 -24.51 1.78
CA GLU A 152 13.21 -25.90 1.91
C GLU A 152 11.68 -25.95 1.87
N HIS A 153 11.14 -26.86 1.07
CA HIS A 153 9.70 -27.15 1.02
C HIS A 153 8.78 -25.91 0.87
N GLY A 154 9.20 -24.90 0.09
CA GLY A 154 8.44 -23.66 -0.09
C GLY A 154 8.59 -22.63 1.04
N PHE A 155 9.50 -22.90 1.99
CA PHE A 155 9.86 -21.98 3.07
C PHE A 155 11.25 -21.39 2.87
N VAL A 156 11.44 -20.20 3.41
CA VAL A 156 12.73 -19.58 3.68
C VAL A 156 13.01 -19.74 5.17
N CYS A 157 14.16 -20.34 5.49
CA CYS A 157 14.70 -20.40 6.83
C CYS A 157 15.90 -19.46 6.90
N ALA A 158 15.92 -18.56 7.88
CA ALA A 158 17.08 -17.70 8.16
C ALA A 158 17.51 -17.89 9.62
N GLY A 159 18.82 -18.01 9.83
CA GLY A 159 19.41 -18.21 11.15
C GLY A 159 20.70 -17.41 11.34
N ALA A 160 20.91 -16.81 12.51
CA ALA A 160 22.14 -16.13 12.88
C ALA A 160 22.33 -16.22 14.39
N LYS A 161 23.54 -16.51 14.85
CA LYS A 161 23.86 -16.36 16.28
C LYS A 161 23.75 -14.90 16.72
N ARG A 162 24.15 -13.99 15.83
CA ARG A 162 24.09 -12.55 16.01
C ARG A 162 24.20 -11.87 14.65
N LEU A 163 23.31 -10.92 14.38
CA LEU A 163 23.41 -10.07 13.20
C LEU A 163 24.54 -9.05 13.37
N ARG A 164 25.24 -8.73 12.30
CA ARG A 164 26.35 -7.76 12.30
C ARG A 164 26.15 -6.72 11.22
N GLY A 165 26.32 -5.47 11.61
CA GLY A 165 26.24 -4.33 10.70
C GLY A 165 27.28 -4.40 9.59
N THR A 166 26.89 -4.01 8.40
CA THR A 166 27.71 -4.04 7.19
C THR A 166 27.18 -3.03 6.15
N ASN A 167 27.92 -2.88 5.04
CA ASN A 167 27.45 -2.13 3.89
C ASN A 167 26.61 -3.02 2.97
N ILE A 168 25.40 -2.60 2.67
CA ILE A 168 24.43 -3.32 1.82
C ILE A 168 24.05 -2.42 0.66
N TYR A 169 24.30 -2.85 -0.57
CA TYR A 169 23.83 -2.19 -1.78
C TYR A 169 22.65 -2.95 -2.35
N LEU A 170 21.52 -2.27 -2.55
CA LEU A 170 20.34 -2.83 -3.20
C LEU A 170 20.41 -2.58 -4.71
N ASP A 171 20.28 -3.65 -5.51
CA ASP A 171 20.33 -3.53 -6.98
C ASP A 171 19.12 -2.77 -7.54
N PHE A 172 18.04 -2.66 -6.74
CA PHE A 172 16.83 -1.90 -7.01
C PHE A 172 16.31 -1.31 -5.68
N PRO A 173 15.77 -0.08 -5.65
CA PRO A 173 15.22 0.55 -4.45
C PRO A 173 13.88 -0.11 -4.04
N SER A 174 13.99 -1.30 -3.45
CA SER A 174 12.85 -2.10 -3.01
C SER A 174 12.35 -1.61 -1.65
N VAL A 175 11.10 -1.16 -1.58
CA VAL A 175 10.44 -0.72 -0.33
C VAL A 175 10.50 -1.83 0.72
N GLY A 176 9.93 -3.00 0.43
CA GLY A 176 9.86 -4.08 1.42
C GLY A 176 11.23 -4.62 1.85
N ALA A 177 12.23 -4.66 0.95
CA ALA A 177 13.59 -5.06 1.32
C ALA A 177 14.23 -4.02 2.24
N THR A 178 14.08 -2.72 1.93
CA THR A 178 14.58 -1.63 2.79
C THR A 178 13.97 -1.72 4.18
N GLU A 179 12.65 -1.87 4.30
CA GLU A 179 11.94 -2.02 5.58
C GLU A 179 12.45 -3.23 6.37
N ASN A 180 12.53 -4.37 5.74
CA ASN A 180 12.90 -5.63 6.40
C ASN A 180 14.37 -5.60 6.89
N ILE A 181 15.29 -5.10 6.05
CA ILE A 181 16.70 -4.95 6.42
C ILE A 181 16.85 -3.89 7.53
N MET A 182 16.14 -2.78 7.45
CA MET A 182 16.14 -1.73 8.47
C MET A 182 15.71 -2.28 9.83
N MET A 183 14.60 -3.04 9.88
CA MET A 183 14.11 -3.68 11.09
C MET A 183 15.10 -4.73 11.65
N ALA A 184 15.80 -5.45 10.79
CA ALA A 184 16.83 -6.41 11.23
C ALA A 184 18.08 -5.69 11.77
N ALA A 185 18.48 -4.59 11.13
CA ALA A 185 19.72 -3.87 11.42
C ALA A 185 19.70 -3.10 12.75
N VAL A 186 18.52 -2.71 13.25
CA VAL A 186 18.43 -1.95 14.51
C VAL A 186 18.92 -2.70 15.74
N LEU A 187 18.94 -4.04 15.71
CA LEU A 187 19.51 -4.90 16.76
C LEU A 187 20.83 -5.57 16.35
N ALA A 188 21.38 -5.29 15.17
CA ALA A 188 22.65 -5.84 14.72
C ALA A 188 23.85 -5.18 15.42
N GLU A 189 24.94 -5.91 15.64
CA GLU A 189 26.16 -5.35 16.21
C GLU A 189 26.86 -4.41 15.23
N GLY A 190 27.21 -3.22 15.67
CA GLY A 190 27.95 -2.24 14.87
C GLY A 190 27.03 -1.35 14.02
N GLN A 191 27.50 -0.95 12.87
CA GLN A 191 26.80 -0.02 11.95
C GLN A 191 26.43 -0.73 10.65
N THR A 192 25.18 -0.55 10.22
CA THR A 192 24.69 -0.96 8.89
C THR A 192 24.50 0.29 8.02
N ILE A 193 24.95 0.21 6.77
CA ILE A 193 24.68 1.23 5.75
C ILE A 193 23.95 0.57 4.60
N ILE A 194 22.71 1.01 4.34
CA ILE A 194 21.89 0.55 3.22
C ILE A 194 21.97 1.60 2.12
N GLN A 195 22.52 1.25 0.97
CA GLN A 195 22.66 2.12 -0.19
C GLN A 195 21.69 1.73 -1.30
N ASN A 196 21.29 2.71 -2.12
CA ASN A 196 20.23 2.58 -3.13
C ASN A 196 18.94 2.01 -2.52
N CYS A 197 18.63 2.46 -1.31
CA CYS A 197 17.41 2.08 -0.60
C CYS A 197 16.19 2.85 -1.12
N ALA A 198 14.99 2.35 -0.80
CA ALA A 198 13.74 3.05 -1.07
C ALA A 198 13.65 4.34 -0.23
N VAL A 199 13.04 5.38 -0.80
CA VAL A 199 12.94 6.72 -0.20
C VAL A 199 11.49 7.17 0.00
N GLU A 200 10.54 6.27 -0.14
CA GLU A 200 9.12 6.50 0.05
C GLU A 200 8.82 7.04 1.45
N PRO A 201 7.76 7.87 1.61
CA PRO A 201 7.32 8.38 2.90
C PRO A 201 7.11 7.29 3.97
N GLU A 202 6.67 6.11 3.56
CA GLU A 202 6.45 4.94 4.41
C GLU A 202 7.76 4.43 5.05
N ILE A 203 8.90 4.58 4.35
CA ILE A 203 10.24 4.27 4.89
C ILE A 203 10.62 5.27 6.00
N VAL A 204 10.31 6.55 5.78
CA VAL A 204 10.56 7.60 6.78
C VAL A 204 9.69 7.37 8.02
N ASP A 205 8.43 7.00 7.83
CA ASP A 205 7.48 6.73 8.90
C ASP A 205 7.92 5.53 9.77
N LEU A 206 8.35 4.44 9.14
CA LEU A 206 8.93 3.30 9.84
C LEU A 206 10.21 3.69 10.61
N ALA A 207 11.09 4.49 10.00
CA ALA A 207 12.31 4.96 10.67
C ALA A 207 11.99 5.85 11.89
N ASN A 208 10.96 6.69 11.81
CA ASN A 208 10.48 7.51 12.92
C ASN A 208 9.94 6.64 14.06
N PHE A 209 9.13 5.63 13.74
CA PHE A 209 8.64 4.68 14.74
C PHE A 209 9.78 3.91 15.43
N LEU A 210 10.71 3.35 14.64
CA LEU A 210 11.89 2.67 15.18
C LEU A 210 12.76 3.60 16.06
N SER A 211 12.93 4.86 15.65
CA SER A 211 13.65 5.87 16.43
C SER A 211 12.93 6.20 17.73
N ALA A 212 11.59 6.29 17.71
CA ALA A 212 10.78 6.42 18.93
C ALA A 212 10.90 5.20 19.86
N MET A 213 11.21 4.01 19.32
CA MET A 213 11.54 2.81 20.11
C MET A 213 12.99 2.82 20.64
N GLY A 214 13.80 3.80 20.29
CA GLY A 214 15.20 3.94 20.72
C GLY A 214 16.25 3.51 19.70
N ALA A 215 15.87 3.23 18.45
CA ALA A 215 16.83 2.93 17.39
C ALA A 215 17.61 4.18 16.97
N LYS A 216 18.83 3.98 16.45
CA LYS A 216 19.72 5.04 15.97
C LYS A 216 19.79 5.00 14.45
N ILE A 217 18.87 5.70 13.78
CA ILE A 217 18.72 5.72 12.32
C ILE A 217 18.99 7.15 11.80
N ARG A 218 19.68 7.26 10.67
CA ARG A 218 19.92 8.52 9.95
C ARG A 218 19.82 8.29 8.45
N GLY A 219 19.37 9.32 7.73
CA GLY A 219 19.31 9.30 6.27
C GLY A 219 18.03 8.67 5.70
N SER A 220 17.01 8.32 6.53
CA SER A 220 15.69 7.95 6.02
C SER A 220 15.13 9.06 5.11
N GLY A 221 14.52 8.69 3.99
CA GLY A 221 14.09 9.64 2.95
C GLY A 221 15.21 10.04 1.98
N THR A 222 16.42 9.48 2.11
CA THR A 222 17.49 9.56 1.12
C THR A 222 17.85 8.16 0.60
N ASP A 223 18.65 8.08 -0.45
CA ASP A 223 19.09 6.81 -1.04
C ASP A 223 20.07 6.00 -0.14
N THR A 224 20.47 6.57 0.99
CA THR A 224 21.43 5.94 1.91
C THR A 224 20.97 6.07 3.35
N ILE A 225 20.64 4.95 3.98
CA ILE A 225 20.24 4.85 5.39
C ILE A 225 21.40 4.28 6.20
N ARG A 226 21.71 4.94 7.35
CA ARG A 226 22.72 4.50 8.32
C ARG A 226 22.05 4.13 9.63
N ILE A 227 22.32 2.94 10.14
CA ILE A 227 21.73 2.39 11.33
C ILE A 227 22.85 1.92 12.26
N THR A 228 22.89 2.48 13.47
CA THR A 228 23.76 1.95 14.52
C THR A 228 22.94 1.06 15.41
N GLY A 229 23.28 -0.20 15.47
CA GLY A 229 22.55 -1.17 16.25
C GLY A 229 22.56 -0.87 17.75
N VAL A 230 21.48 -1.24 18.42
CA VAL A 230 21.31 -1.09 19.86
C VAL A 230 21.08 -2.45 20.51
N SER A 231 21.34 -2.55 21.81
CA SER A 231 21.16 -3.80 22.55
C SER A 231 19.70 -4.15 22.84
N ARG A 232 18.82 -3.14 22.88
CA ARG A 232 17.40 -3.28 23.20
C ARG A 232 16.62 -2.09 22.64
N LEU A 233 15.39 -2.34 22.25
CA LEU A 233 14.36 -1.35 21.95
C LEU A 233 13.27 -1.39 23.02
N HIS A 234 12.57 -0.28 23.22
CA HIS A 234 11.45 -0.14 24.16
C HIS A 234 10.13 0.07 23.42
N GLY A 235 9.02 0.04 24.14
CA GLY A 235 7.71 0.37 23.62
C GLY A 235 7.60 1.83 23.20
N ALA A 236 6.76 2.11 22.20
CA ALA A 236 6.53 3.46 21.70
C ALA A 236 5.08 3.69 21.31
N GLN A 237 4.69 4.97 21.26
CA GLN A 237 3.44 5.42 20.65
C GLN A 237 3.74 6.12 19.35
N HIS A 238 2.94 5.83 18.31
CA HIS A 238 3.13 6.39 16.97
C HIS A 238 1.78 6.58 16.28
N ALA A 239 1.66 7.64 15.47
CA ALA A 239 0.53 7.85 14.57
C ALA A 239 1.00 7.59 13.13
N VAL A 240 0.26 6.73 12.44
CA VAL A 240 0.57 6.37 11.03
C VAL A 240 0.31 7.56 10.12
N ILE A 241 1.22 7.82 9.18
CA ILE A 241 1.02 8.86 8.17
C ILE A 241 -0.23 8.56 7.31
N PRO A 242 -0.91 9.61 6.79
CA PRO A 242 -2.08 9.41 5.93
C PRO A 242 -1.73 8.74 4.60
N ASP A 243 -2.69 7.98 4.05
CA ASP A 243 -2.50 7.21 2.81
C ASP A 243 -2.54 8.11 1.57
N ARG A 244 -1.36 8.40 1.01
CA ARG A 244 -1.20 9.20 -0.21
C ARG A 244 -1.88 8.56 -1.43
N ILE A 245 -2.03 7.25 -1.48
CA ILE A 245 -2.67 6.57 -2.62
C ILE A 245 -4.20 6.67 -2.52
N GLU A 246 -4.76 6.55 -1.31
CA GLU A 246 -6.18 6.85 -1.08
C GLU A 246 -6.49 8.31 -1.45
N ALA A 247 -5.66 9.27 -0.98
CA ALA A 247 -5.82 10.68 -1.31
C ALA A 247 -5.83 10.94 -2.82
N GLY A 248 -4.83 10.42 -3.53
CA GLY A 248 -4.75 10.53 -4.98
C GLY A 248 -5.92 9.86 -5.71
N THR A 249 -6.46 8.77 -5.17
CA THR A 249 -7.65 8.10 -5.71
C THR A 249 -8.89 8.99 -5.60
N PHE A 250 -9.08 9.72 -4.48
CA PHE A 250 -10.17 10.71 -4.34
C PHE A 250 -9.98 11.92 -5.25
N MET A 251 -8.73 12.37 -5.46
CA MET A 251 -8.44 13.42 -6.45
C MET A 251 -8.89 13.00 -7.86
N LEU A 252 -8.64 11.75 -8.22
CA LEU A 252 -9.06 11.20 -9.51
C LEU A 252 -10.56 10.92 -9.58
N ALA A 253 -11.22 10.57 -8.47
CA ALA A 253 -12.67 10.47 -8.42
C ALA A 253 -13.34 11.83 -8.74
N ALA A 254 -12.82 12.94 -8.17
CA ALA A 254 -13.24 14.29 -8.54
C ALA A 254 -12.96 14.56 -10.03
N ALA A 255 -11.76 14.21 -10.52
CA ALA A 255 -11.40 14.43 -11.92
C ALA A 255 -12.30 13.65 -12.90
N CYS A 256 -12.67 12.41 -12.60
CA CYS A 256 -13.56 11.60 -13.45
C CYS A 256 -14.99 12.13 -13.49
N THR A 257 -15.47 12.77 -12.41
CA THR A 257 -16.86 13.21 -12.26
C THR A 257 -17.07 14.71 -12.49
N ASN A 258 -16.06 15.45 -12.92
CA ASN A 258 -16.06 16.94 -13.00
C ASN A 258 -16.45 17.56 -11.64
N GLY A 259 -15.93 17.01 -10.57
CA GLY A 259 -16.27 17.34 -9.19
C GLY A 259 -15.35 18.34 -8.53
N GLU A 260 -15.73 18.73 -7.32
CA GLU A 260 -14.99 19.63 -6.43
C GLU A 260 -14.86 18.98 -5.05
N LEU A 261 -13.67 18.60 -4.64
CA LEU A 261 -13.43 17.96 -3.34
C LEU A 261 -12.36 18.70 -2.52
N THR A 262 -12.58 18.74 -1.21
CA THR A 262 -11.51 19.03 -0.24
C THR A 262 -11.07 17.73 0.40
N ILE A 263 -9.82 17.35 0.20
CA ILE A 263 -9.21 16.11 0.71
C ILE A 263 -8.37 16.49 1.93
N GLN A 264 -8.77 16.00 3.09
CA GLN A 264 -8.22 16.39 4.40
C GLN A 264 -7.38 15.28 5.03
N ASN A 265 -6.53 15.63 5.98
CA ASN A 265 -5.60 14.73 6.63
C ASN A 265 -4.65 14.11 5.62
N ILE A 266 -3.82 14.91 5.01
CA ILE A 266 -2.84 14.50 4.01
C ILE A 266 -1.54 15.29 4.20
N VAL A 267 -0.48 14.79 3.57
CA VAL A 267 0.79 15.50 3.40
C VAL A 267 0.94 15.76 1.90
N PRO A 268 0.69 16.99 1.40
CA PRO A 268 0.71 17.30 -0.03
C PRO A 268 2.02 16.92 -0.72
N ASP A 269 3.15 17.08 -0.03
CA ASP A 269 4.48 16.71 -0.53
C ASP A 269 4.60 15.24 -0.94
N HIS A 270 3.83 14.34 -0.33
CA HIS A 270 3.81 12.92 -0.68
C HIS A 270 3.11 12.65 -2.02
N LEU A 271 2.37 13.64 -2.56
CA LEU A 271 1.53 13.54 -3.76
C LEU A 271 2.09 14.35 -4.95
N ARG A 272 3.23 14.99 -4.82
CA ARG A 272 3.79 15.90 -5.84
C ARG A 272 3.69 15.39 -7.29
N PRO A 273 4.07 14.13 -7.63
CA PRO A 273 3.97 13.65 -9.01
C PRO A 273 2.53 13.56 -9.52
N ALA A 274 1.61 13.15 -8.65
CA ALA A 274 0.19 13.05 -9.00
C ALA A 274 -0.43 14.44 -9.19
N ILE A 275 -0.13 15.39 -8.29
CA ILE A 275 -0.58 16.79 -8.36
C ILE A 275 -0.06 17.42 -9.66
N ALA A 276 1.23 17.23 -10.00
CA ALA A 276 1.81 17.75 -11.22
C ALA A 276 1.09 17.22 -12.47
N LYS A 277 0.76 15.93 -12.53
CA LYS A 277 0.03 15.32 -13.64
C LYS A 277 -1.43 15.77 -13.74
N LEU A 278 -2.10 15.99 -12.61
CA LEU A 278 -3.45 16.57 -12.61
C LEU A 278 -3.45 18.01 -13.14
N ARG A 279 -2.48 18.83 -12.72
CA ARG A 279 -2.32 20.20 -13.26
C ARG A 279 -1.97 20.19 -14.75
N GLU A 280 -1.13 19.28 -15.21
CA GLU A 280 -0.83 19.06 -16.63
C GLU A 280 -2.10 18.70 -17.43
N ALA A 281 -2.97 17.88 -16.82
CA ALA A 281 -4.29 17.54 -17.38
C ALA A 281 -5.31 18.70 -17.30
N ASN A 282 -4.92 19.90 -16.87
CA ASN A 282 -5.77 21.07 -16.68
C ASN A 282 -6.82 20.91 -15.56
N VAL A 283 -6.49 20.18 -14.51
CA VAL A 283 -7.28 20.09 -13.27
C VAL A 283 -6.71 21.11 -12.28
N PHE A 284 -7.57 21.94 -11.69
CA PHE A 284 -7.15 22.88 -10.66
C PHE A 284 -6.89 22.15 -9.34
N VAL A 285 -5.71 22.36 -8.75
CA VAL A 285 -5.29 21.77 -7.48
C VAL A 285 -4.64 22.85 -6.62
N GLU A 286 -5.23 23.13 -5.48
CA GLU A 286 -4.72 24.04 -4.45
C GLU A 286 -4.23 23.21 -3.26
N GLU A 287 -2.94 23.33 -2.95
CA GLU A 287 -2.30 22.71 -1.80
C GLU A 287 -2.37 23.64 -0.59
N ARG A 288 -2.78 23.09 0.57
CA ARG A 288 -2.77 23.75 1.88
C ARG A 288 -1.95 22.89 2.85
N GLU A 289 -1.84 23.26 4.11
CA GLU A 289 -0.96 22.60 5.07
C GLU A 289 -1.22 21.08 5.20
N ASP A 290 -2.49 20.72 5.44
CA ASP A 290 -2.91 19.31 5.64
C ASP A 290 -4.12 18.92 4.79
N GLU A 291 -4.45 19.71 3.77
CA GLU A 291 -5.54 19.45 2.85
C GLU A 291 -5.21 19.88 1.41
N ILE A 292 -5.88 19.25 0.45
CA ILE A 292 -5.87 19.65 -0.95
C ILE A 292 -7.31 19.96 -1.37
N PHE A 293 -7.50 21.12 -2.01
CA PHE A 293 -8.72 21.40 -2.76
C PHE A 293 -8.50 21.10 -4.24
N ILE A 294 -9.42 20.37 -4.83
CA ILE A 294 -9.42 20.03 -6.26
C ILE A 294 -10.74 20.49 -6.91
N ASP A 295 -10.62 21.13 -8.08
CA ASP A 295 -11.71 21.48 -8.97
C ASP A 295 -11.41 20.96 -10.38
N ALA A 296 -12.26 20.05 -10.87
CA ALA A 296 -12.11 19.38 -12.15
C ALA A 296 -13.16 19.81 -13.19
N ASN A 297 -13.78 20.97 -13.05
CA ASN A 297 -14.82 21.46 -13.98
C ASN A 297 -14.26 21.87 -15.34
N ALA A 298 -12.96 22.20 -15.43
CA ALA A 298 -12.34 22.59 -16.69
C ALA A 298 -12.15 21.40 -17.64
N ARG A 299 -12.17 21.68 -18.97
CA ARG A 299 -11.88 20.67 -19.99
C ARG A 299 -10.46 20.13 -19.79
N ARG A 300 -10.33 18.82 -19.59
CA ARG A 300 -9.06 18.13 -19.42
C ARG A 300 -8.28 18.02 -20.73
N ARG A 301 -6.97 17.86 -20.61
CA ARG A 301 -6.03 17.69 -21.73
C ARG A 301 -5.34 16.32 -21.62
N PRO A 302 -4.96 15.70 -22.74
CA PRO A 302 -4.16 14.48 -22.76
C PRO A 302 -2.83 14.66 -22.02
N ILE A 303 -2.41 13.64 -21.32
CA ILE A 303 -1.15 13.58 -20.60
C ILE A 303 -0.47 12.24 -20.76
N ASP A 304 0.84 12.21 -20.58
CA ASP A 304 1.64 10.99 -20.54
C ASP A 304 2.17 10.73 -19.13
N ILE A 305 2.18 9.47 -18.74
CA ILE A 305 2.68 9.02 -17.43
C ILE A 305 3.71 7.93 -17.62
N LYS A 306 4.80 8.01 -16.85
CA LYS A 306 5.77 6.94 -16.67
C LYS A 306 5.93 6.66 -15.21
N THR A 307 5.65 5.42 -14.79
CA THR A 307 5.86 5.01 -13.40
C THR A 307 7.33 4.89 -13.09
N LEU A 308 7.75 5.35 -11.90
CA LEU A 308 9.13 5.31 -11.42
C LEU A 308 9.12 5.10 -9.89
N PRO A 309 10.22 4.58 -9.30
CA PRO A 309 10.38 4.65 -7.85
C PRO A 309 10.23 6.08 -7.32
N TYR A 310 9.74 6.23 -6.09
CA TYR A 310 9.59 7.52 -5.45
C TYR A 310 10.93 8.32 -5.47
N PRO A 311 10.94 9.64 -5.73
CA PRO A 311 9.80 10.54 -5.83
C PRO A 311 9.19 10.62 -7.25
N GLY A 312 9.40 9.63 -8.11
CA GLY A 312 8.72 9.56 -9.39
C GLY A 312 7.24 9.21 -9.28
N PHE A 313 6.57 9.09 -10.43
CA PHE A 313 5.13 8.79 -10.45
C PHE A 313 4.86 7.37 -9.90
N PRO A 314 4.00 7.23 -8.86
CA PRO A 314 3.80 5.95 -8.19
C PRO A 314 3.00 4.96 -9.05
N THR A 315 3.53 3.75 -9.18
CA THR A 315 2.85 2.66 -9.89
C THR A 315 1.48 2.32 -9.28
N ASP A 316 1.26 2.59 -7.99
CA ASP A 316 -0.01 2.38 -7.27
C ASP A 316 -1.13 3.34 -7.68
N MET A 317 -0.84 4.38 -8.47
CA MET A 317 -1.83 5.31 -9.02
C MET A 317 -2.04 5.16 -10.53
N GLN A 318 -1.32 4.25 -11.18
CA GLN A 318 -1.36 4.04 -12.62
C GLN A 318 -2.79 3.72 -13.11
N ALA A 319 -3.48 2.76 -12.50
CA ALA A 319 -4.81 2.34 -12.91
C ALA A 319 -5.86 3.45 -12.73
N GLN A 320 -5.78 4.20 -11.63
CA GLN A 320 -6.71 5.31 -11.34
C GLN A 320 -6.55 6.47 -12.33
N PHE A 321 -5.32 6.77 -12.77
CA PHE A 321 -5.11 7.75 -13.83
C PHE A 321 -5.67 7.27 -15.17
N ILE A 322 -5.59 5.97 -15.49
CA ILE A 322 -6.22 5.40 -16.67
C ILE A 322 -7.74 5.63 -16.66
N SER A 323 -8.39 5.56 -15.50
CA SER A 323 -9.83 5.89 -15.38
C SER A 323 -10.16 7.29 -15.90
N MET A 324 -9.35 8.28 -15.53
CA MET A 324 -9.51 9.66 -16.01
C MET A 324 -9.15 9.78 -17.50
N MET A 325 -8.02 9.20 -17.92
CA MET A 325 -7.51 9.28 -19.28
C MET A 325 -8.46 8.65 -20.30
N ALA A 326 -9.21 7.60 -19.90
CA ALA A 326 -10.14 6.90 -20.77
C ALA A 326 -11.25 7.81 -21.37
N THR A 327 -11.50 8.98 -20.75
CA THR A 327 -12.51 9.94 -21.21
C THR A 327 -11.93 11.30 -21.64
N ILE A 328 -10.60 11.45 -21.66
CA ILE A 328 -9.93 12.67 -22.15
C ILE A 328 -9.74 12.57 -23.65
N SER A 329 -10.40 13.46 -24.40
CA SER A 329 -10.28 13.52 -25.86
C SER A 329 -8.83 13.69 -26.31
N GLY A 330 -8.34 12.78 -27.12
CA GLY A 330 -6.96 12.68 -27.62
C GLY A 330 -6.28 11.42 -27.10
N THR A 331 -5.01 11.25 -27.45
CA THR A 331 -4.21 10.08 -27.08
C THR A 331 -3.39 10.35 -25.85
N ASN A 332 -3.46 9.45 -24.86
CA ASN A 332 -2.68 9.45 -23.64
C ASN A 332 -1.80 8.20 -23.60
N VAL A 333 -0.63 8.26 -22.97
CA VAL A 333 0.27 7.11 -22.86
C VAL A 333 0.65 6.87 -21.40
N VAL A 334 0.52 5.62 -20.97
CA VAL A 334 0.98 5.19 -19.64
C VAL A 334 2.05 4.12 -19.80
N THR A 335 3.28 4.41 -19.40
CA THR A 335 4.39 3.45 -19.40
C THR A 335 4.64 2.92 -17.99
N GLU A 336 4.47 1.60 -17.79
CA GLU A 336 4.71 0.92 -16.52
C GLU A 336 6.12 0.34 -16.49
N THR A 337 6.98 0.85 -15.59
CA THR A 337 8.37 0.42 -15.52
C THR A 337 8.69 -0.44 -14.29
N ILE A 338 7.77 -0.50 -13.33
CA ILE A 338 8.00 -1.19 -12.04
C ILE A 338 7.55 -2.67 -12.14
N PHE A 339 6.31 -2.89 -12.62
CA PHE A 339 5.73 -4.24 -12.67
C PHE A 339 5.35 -4.65 -14.09
N GLU A 340 5.70 -5.87 -14.46
CA GLU A 340 5.52 -6.39 -15.81
C GLU A 340 4.05 -6.69 -16.16
N ASN A 341 3.20 -7.04 -15.20
CA ASN A 341 1.81 -7.45 -15.44
C ASN A 341 0.77 -6.44 -14.90
N ARG A 342 1.16 -5.18 -14.71
CA ARG A 342 0.26 -4.23 -14.05
C ARG A 342 -0.83 -3.63 -14.94
N PHE A 343 -1.04 -4.18 -16.14
CA PHE A 343 -2.14 -3.82 -17.03
C PHE A 343 -3.29 -4.85 -17.06
N MET A 344 -3.38 -5.73 -16.08
CA MET A 344 -4.43 -6.77 -15.99
C MET A 344 -5.86 -6.20 -15.91
N HIS A 345 -6.02 -4.96 -15.52
CA HIS A 345 -7.31 -4.27 -15.46
C HIS A 345 -7.78 -3.73 -16.80
N ILE A 346 -6.90 -3.62 -17.79
CA ILE A 346 -7.27 -3.06 -19.12
C ILE A 346 -8.41 -3.83 -19.81
N PRO A 347 -8.47 -5.17 -19.77
CA PRO A 347 -9.63 -5.88 -20.31
C PRO A 347 -10.96 -5.45 -19.69
N GLU A 348 -11.00 -5.13 -18.39
CA GLU A 348 -12.21 -4.67 -17.73
C GLU A 348 -12.60 -3.24 -18.17
N PHE A 349 -11.63 -2.34 -18.37
CA PHE A 349 -11.88 -1.03 -18.98
C PHE A 349 -12.40 -1.14 -20.40
N LYS A 350 -11.88 -2.08 -21.21
CA LYS A 350 -12.40 -2.35 -22.55
C LYS A 350 -13.85 -2.84 -22.55
N ARG A 351 -14.24 -3.64 -21.52
CA ARG A 351 -15.65 -4.02 -21.32
C ARG A 351 -16.54 -2.80 -21.06
N MET A 352 -16.01 -1.77 -20.41
CA MET A 352 -16.68 -0.47 -20.21
C MET A 352 -16.62 0.44 -21.45
N GLY A 353 -16.09 -0.04 -22.59
CA GLY A 353 -16.02 0.71 -23.84
C GLY A 353 -14.78 1.60 -23.98
N ALA A 354 -13.75 1.45 -23.13
CA ALA A 354 -12.50 2.20 -23.28
C ALA A 354 -11.70 1.71 -24.49
N GLU A 355 -11.12 2.64 -25.24
CA GLU A 355 -10.22 2.37 -26.35
C GLU A 355 -8.76 2.40 -25.86
N ILE A 356 -8.23 1.23 -25.52
CA ILE A 356 -6.88 1.08 -24.95
C ILE A 356 -6.14 -0.03 -25.71
N LYS A 357 -4.93 0.28 -26.18
CA LYS A 357 -4.00 -0.70 -26.77
C LYS A 357 -2.80 -0.87 -25.85
N ILE A 358 -2.41 -2.10 -25.59
CA ILE A 358 -1.17 -2.41 -24.87
C ILE A 358 -0.09 -2.66 -25.94
N ASP A 359 1.05 -1.99 -25.78
CA ASP A 359 2.26 -2.22 -26.53
C ASP A 359 3.44 -2.34 -25.56
N SER A 360 3.92 -3.56 -25.42
CA SER A 360 5.00 -3.91 -24.47
C SER A 360 4.70 -3.45 -23.03
N ARG A 361 5.36 -2.42 -22.57
CA ARG A 361 5.21 -1.81 -21.23
C ARG A 361 4.37 -0.54 -21.24
N SER A 362 3.68 -0.24 -22.33
CA SER A 362 2.89 0.98 -22.47
C SER A 362 1.43 0.65 -22.79
N ALA A 363 0.52 1.38 -22.17
CA ALA A 363 -0.88 1.46 -22.55
C ALA A 363 -1.11 2.77 -23.32
N ILE A 364 -1.59 2.66 -24.54
CA ILE A 364 -1.99 3.78 -25.38
C ILE A 364 -3.50 3.88 -25.26
N ILE A 365 -4.00 5.03 -24.80
CA ILE A 365 -5.39 5.26 -24.44
C ILE A 365 -5.94 6.37 -25.34
N ASP A 366 -6.85 6.03 -26.24
CA ASP A 366 -7.60 7.00 -27.02
C ASP A 366 -8.90 7.31 -26.29
N GLY A 367 -9.03 8.56 -25.83
CA GLY A 367 -10.14 8.94 -24.95
C GLY A 367 -11.49 8.91 -25.65
N VAL A 368 -12.42 8.13 -25.11
CA VAL A 368 -13.80 8.07 -25.58
C VAL A 368 -14.66 9.17 -24.95
N LYS A 369 -15.80 9.48 -25.57
CA LYS A 369 -16.72 10.50 -25.07
C LYS A 369 -17.26 10.14 -23.68
N LYS A 370 -17.57 8.85 -23.43
CA LYS A 370 -18.12 8.33 -22.18
C LYS A 370 -17.90 6.81 -22.13
N LEU A 371 -17.62 6.30 -20.94
CA LEU A 371 -17.63 4.87 -20.67
C LEU A 371 -19.07 4.39 -20.48
N THR A 372 -19.30 3.09 -20.60
CA THR A 372 -20.61 2.43 -20.42
C THR A 372 -20.59 1.49 -19.21
N GLY A 373 -21.65 1.51 -18.42
CA GLY A 373 -21.87 0.62 -17.32
C GLY A 373 -22.00 -0.83 -17.80
N THR A 374 -21.36 -1.75 -17.10
CA THR A 374 -21.40 -3.20 -17.38
C THR A 374 -20.91 -3.98 -16.17
N GLN A 375 -20.95 -5.31 -16.25
CA GLN A 375 -20.33 -6.18 -15.25
C GLN A 375 -18.81 -6.25 -15.47
N VAL A 376 -18.06 -5.94 -14.42
CA VAL A 376 -16.59 -6.03 -14.36
C VAL A 376 -16.15 -6.66 -13.04
N LYS A 377 -14.88 -7.03 -12.94
CA LYS A 377 -14.31 -7.57 -11.70
C LYS A 377 -13.04 -6.83 -11.28
N ALA A 378 -12.86 -6.69 -9.99
CA ALA A 378 -11.60 -6.18 -9.44
C ALA A 378 -10.52 -7.25 -9.61
N THR A 379 -9.50 -6.97 -10.43
CA THR A 379 -8.37 -7.90 -10.66
C THR A 379 -7.29 -7.79 -9.57
N ASP A 380 -7.24 -6.66 -8.93
CA ASP A 380 -6.38 -6.35 -7.78
C ASP A 380 -6.92 -5.12 -7.05
N LEU A 381 -6.28 -4.77 -5.92
CA LEU A 381 -6.63 -3.65 -5.06
C LEU A 381 -6.78 -2.31 -5.81
N ARG A 382 -5.79 -1.94 -6.63
CA ARG A 382 -5.76 -0.62 -7.31
C ARG A 382 -6.64 -0.60 -8.54
N ALA A 383 -6.69 -1.71 -9.24
CA ALA A 383 -7.62 -1.93 -10.35
C ALA A 383 -9.09 -1.81 -9.90
N GLY A 384 -9.44 -2.43 -8.76
CA GLY A 384 -10.79 -2.32 -8.20
C GLY A 384 -11.20 -0.88 -7.91
N ALA A 385 -10.33 -0.11 -7.23
CA ALA A 385 -10.59 1.31 -6.98
C ALA A 385 -10.68 2.13 -8.26
N ALA A 386 -9.83 1.84 -9.25
CA ALA A 386 -9.87 2.50 -10.56
C ALA A 386 -11.18 2.23 -11.31
N LEU A 387 -11.68 1.00 -11.29
CA LEU A 387 -12.98 0.65 -11.88
C LEU A 387 -14.14 1.34 -11.15
N MET A 388 -14.06 1.47 -9.80
CA MET A 388 -15.08 2.22 -9.05
C MET A 388 -15.16 3.67 -9.49
N ILE A 389 -14.02 4.38 -9.55
CA ILE A 389 -14.05 5.80 -9.96
C ILE A 389 -14.41 5.98 -11.44
N ALA A 390 -14.07 5.04 -12.32
CA ALA A 390 -14.52 5.04 -13.70
C ALA A 390 -16.05 4.86 -13.81
N ALA A 391 -16.61 3.95 -13.01
CA ALA A 391 -18.03 3.66 -12.96
C ALA A 391 -18.87 4.86 -12.55
N LEU A 392 -18.34 5.79 -11.71
CA LEU A 392 -19.04 6.99 -11.27
C LEU A 392 -19.40 7.93 -12.44
N SER A 393 -18.70 7.86 -13.55
CA SER A 393 -18.94 8.69 -14.74
C SER A 393 -19.39 7.89 -15.97
N ALA A 394 -19.55 6.56 -15.82
CA ALA A 394 -20.02 5.69 -16.89
C ALA A 394 -21.54 5.79 -17.09
N ASP A 395 -22.02 5.65 -18.33
CA ASP A 395 -23.43 5.66 -18.67
C ASP A 395 -24.10 4.35 -18.24
N GLY A 396 -25.19 4.42 -17.48
CA GLY A 396 -25.93 3.28 -16.97
C GLY A 396 -25.40 2.76 -15.62
N VAL A 397 -25.47 1.46 -15.42
CA VAL A 397 -25.13 0.78 -14.15
C VAL A 397 -23.89 -0.11 -14.34
N THR A 398 -22.93 0.03 -13.44
CA THR A 398 -21.75 -0.86 -13.37
C THR A 398 -21.86 -1.77 -12.16
N GLU A 399 -21.66 -3.06 -12.36
CA GLU A 399 -21.54 -4.07 -11.32
C GLU A 399 -20.08 -4.49 -11.19
N ILE A 400 -19.48 -4.30 -10.00
CA ILE A 400 -18.09 -4.66 -9.74
C ILE A 400 -18.05 -5.84 -8.77
N ASN A 401 -17.53 -6.96 -9.24
CA ASN A 401 -17.36 -8.20 -8.47
C ASN A 401 -15.95 -8.27 -7.84
N ASP A 402 -15.72 -9.26 -6.98
CA ASP A 402 -14.44 -9.52 -6.30
C ASP A 402 -13.95 -8.31 -5.44
N ILE A 403 -14.89 -7.62 -4.78
CA ILE A 403 -14.63 -6.38 -4.02
C ILE A 403 -13.73 -6.58 -2.80
N TYR A 404 -13.50 -7.81 -2.35
CA TYR A 404 -12.55 -8.12 -1.29
C TYR A 404 -11.14 -7.59 -1.60
N HIS A 405 -10.78 -7.47 -2.87
CA HIS A 405 -9.53 -6.82 -3.28
C HIS A 405 -9.48 -5.36 -2.83
N ILE A 406 -10.62 -4.64 -2.90
CA ILE A 406 -10.70 -3.22 -2.54
C ILE A 406 -10.60 -3.06 -1.03
N ASP A 407 -11.29 -3.92 -0.26
CA ASP A 407 -11.31 -3.90 1.21
C ASP A 407 -9.93 -4.18 1.85
N ARG A 408 -8.99 -4.73 1.08
CA ARG A 408 -7.62 -4.92 1.52
C ARG A 408 -6.84 -3.62 1.70
N GLY A 409 -7.24 -2.54 1.05
CA GLY A 409 -6.44 -1.34 1.07
C GLY A 409 -7.17 0.00 1.03
N TYR A 410 -8.49 0.00 1.01
CA TYR A 410 -9.30 1.20 1.10
C TYR A 410 -10.30 1.07 2.25
N CYS A 411 -10.17 1.94 3.24
CA CYS A 411 -11.02 1.93 4.43
C CYS A 411 -12.35 2.64 4.15
N GLY A 412 -13.48 1.88 4.08
CA GLY A 412 -14.81 2.43 3.87
C GLY A 412 -14.92 3.30 2.60
N PHE A 413 -14.29 2.85 1.52
CA PHE A 413 -14.14 3.64 0.29
C PHE A 413 -15.51 4.00 -0.32
N ASP A 414 -16.43 3.04 -0.37
CA ASP A 414 -17.80 3.26 -0.82
C ASP A 414 -18.58 4.22 0.08
N GLU A 415 -18.41 4.14 1.40
CA GLU A 415 -19.04 5.06 2.34
C GLU A 415 -18.51 6.48 2.17
N LYS A 416 -17.20 6.66 2.04
CA LYS A 416 -16.57 7.96 1.81
C LYS A 416 -17.04 8.57 0.48
N LEU A 417 -17.10 7.77 -0.60
CA LEU A 417 -17.60 8.21 -1.90
C LEU A 417 -19.10 8.61 -1.83
N ARG A 418 -19.93 7.81 -1.14
CA ARG A 418 -21.37 8.15 -0.95
C ARG A 418 -21.56 9.49 -0.22
N ARG A 419 -20.74 9.80 0.78
CA ARG A 419 -20.79 11.07 1.53
C ARG A 419 -20.54 12.29 0.66
N VAL A 420 -19.83 12.13 -0.46
CA VAL A 420 -19.55 13.22 -1.42
C VAL A 420 -20.42 13.17 -2.67
N GLY A 421 -21.45 12.31 -2.68
CA GLY A 421 -22.48 12.30 -3.71
C GLY A 421 -22.46 11.13 -4.68
N ALA A 422 -21.59 10.12 -4.47
CA ALA A 422 -21.58 8.93 -5.31
C ALA A 422 -22.80 8.03 -5.05
N LYS A 423 -23.34 7.44 -6.12
CA LYS A 423 -24.45 6.48 -6.08
C LYS A 423 -23.89 5.06 -6.11
N ILE A 424 -23.58 4.54 -4.94
CA ILE A 424 -22.99 3.21 -4.76
C ILE A 424 -23.80 2.41 -3.76
N VAL A 425 -24.10 1.16 -4.09
CA VAL A 425 -24.69 0.18 -3.19
C VAL A 425 -23.73 -0.99 -3.06
N ARG A 426 -23.42 -1.36 -1.82
CA ARG A 426 -22.70 -2.60 -1.49
C ARG A 426 -23.71 -3.73 -1.29
N VAL A 427 -23.55 -4.81 -2.01
CA VAL A 427 -24.35 -6.03 -1.87
C VAL A 427 -23.42 -7.11 -1.31
N GLU A 428 -23.75 -7.65 -0.16
CA GLU A 428 -23.09 -8.82 0.43
C GLU A 428 -23.88 -10.06 0.00
N GLU A 429 -23.22 -11.05 -0.59
CA GLU A 429 -23.79 -12.36 -0.97
C GLU A 429 -23.53 -13.39 0.12
#